data_ef43d8c3d8cd9577d9dfb299609d3f4f
#
_entry.id   ef43d8c3d8cd9577d9dfb299609d3f4f
#
_cell.length_a   1.000
_cell.length_b   1.000
_cell.length_c   1.000
_cell.angle_alpha   90.00
_cell.angle_beta   90.00
_cell.angle_gamma   90.00
#
_symmetry.space_group_name_H-M   'P 1'
#
loop_
_entity.id
_entity.type
_entity.pdbx_description
1 polymer ?
#
loop_
_entity_poly.entity_id
_entity_poly.type
_entity_poly.pdbx_seq_one_letter_code
_entity_poly.pdbx_strand_id
1 'polypeptide(L)'
;MIRLRAQQLINPDFTDVKDVVAWMGAIQAQQPRMAKLALGIRTRGATMQQIKQALDRGEILRTHVLRPTWHYVSPNDIRWMLKLSCNRLKSAYASLMKGHGLTITEQMYDTANQHIYDMLSGGKSLTKEQITERIAEKGLPSDTIFMNRFLENAECEALICSGPEAGNTHTYMLLDERVAPMPLPTKDEALSKLARNYFRSHAPATLDDFCWWSGLSVKEARLGVEIIEKELQKVVLNDKTYLLHDSSSIDIKEKESFIFLPAYDEYIIAYKYRGDVLQVSHNSKAFTNNGIFFPLILQNGRATGNWKMTLTRRNIAVNTSYFDNDTPTDLSAAEEKARLQLISFHN
;
A
#
# COMPACT_ATOMS: atom_id res chain seq x y z
N MET A 1 -2.94 -20.22 4.99
CA MET A 1 -3.88 -20.26 3.85
C MET A 1 -4.99 -19.22 3.95
N ILE A 2 -5.72 -19.06 5.09
CA ILE A 2 -6.80 -18.05 5.25
C ILE A 2 -6.32 -16.64 4.86
N ARG A 3 -5.16 -16.20 5.38
CA ARG A 3 -4.56 -14.89 5.05
C ARG A 3 -4.25 -14.72 3.55
N LEU A 4 -3.78 -15.79 2.86
CA LEU A 4 -3.57 -15.77 1.40
C LEU A 4 -4.88 -15.53 0.65
N ARG A 5 -5.96 -16.20 1.07
CA ARG A 5 -7.28 -16.07 0.46
C ARG A 5 -7.89 -14.70 0.72
N ALA A 6 -7.84 -14.22 1.97
CA ALA A 6 -8.34 -12.89 2.35
C ALA A 6 -7.63 -11.77 1.56
N GLN A 7 -6.31 -11.90 1.35
CA GLN A 7 -5.52 -10.96 0.56
C GLN A 7 -5.57 -11.20 -0.97
N GLN A 8 -6.46 -12.06 -1.45
CA GLN A 8 -6.63 -12.35 -2.89
C GLN A 8 -5.35 -12.89 -3.57
N LEU A 9 -4.45 -13.53 -2.81
CA LEU A 9 -3.19 -14.09 -3.33
C LEU A 9 -3.34 -15.51 -3.89
N ILE A 10 -4.41 -16.19 -3.52
CA ILE A 10 -4.84 -17.49 -4.09
C ILE A 10 -6.28 -17.38 -4.55
N ASN A 11 -6.57 -17.89 -5.73
CA ASN A 11 -7.89 -17.82 -6.38
C ASN A 11 -8.55 -16.43 -6.26
N PRO A 12 -7.93 -15.38 -6.80
CA PRO A 12 -8.46 -14.03 -6.69
C PRO A 12 -9.87 -13.95 -7.30
N ASP A 13 -10.80 -13.29 -6.59
CA ASP A 13 -12.18 -13.11 -7.02
C ASP A 13 -12.31 -12.03 -8.08
N PHE A 14 -11.47 -11.01 -8.00
CA PHE A 14 -11.58 -9.78 -8.79
C PHE A 14 -10.85 -9.87 -10.12
N THR A 15 -11.45 -9.32 -11.14
CA THR A 15 -10.87 -9.13 -12.49
C THR A 15 -10.53 -7.67 -12.77
N ASP A 16 -11.01 -6.75 -11.91
CA ASP A 16 -10.74 -5.32 -12.01
C ASP A 16 -9.87 -4.87 -10.82
N VAL A 17 -8.82 -4.14 -11.11
CA VAL A 17 -7.86 -3.68 -10.10
C VAL A 17 -8.47 -2.70 -9.09
N LYS A 18 -9.45 -1.89 -9.49
CA LYS A 18 -10.14 -0.97 -8.55
C LYS A 18 -10.88 -1.73 -7.45
N ASP A 19 -11.44 -2.90 -7.78
CA ASP A 19 -12.16 -3.73 -6.80
C ASP A 19 -11.19 -4.38 -5.81
N VAL A 20 -9.97 -4.74 -6.26
CA VAL A 20 -8.90 -5.20 -5.36
C VAL A 20 -8.50 -4.10 -4.39
N VAL A 21 -8.31 -2.85 -4.86
CA VAL A 21 -7.96 -1.72 -4.00
C VAL A 21 -9.09 -1.41 -3.01
N ALA A 22 -10.34 -1.44 -3.45
CA ALA A 22 -11.51 -1.26 -2.59
C ALA A 22 -11.65 -2.38 -1.55
N TRP A 23 -11.33 -3.63 -1.93
CA TRP A 23 -11.31 -4.77 -1.02
C TRP A 23 -10.23 -4.63 0.04
N MET A 24 -9.00 -4.30 -0.35
CA MET A 24 -7.85 -4.17 0.55
C MET A 24 -7.91 -2.91 1.42
N GLY A 25 -8.70 -1.90 1.02
CA GLY A 25 -8.80 -0.59 1.63
C GLY A 25 -7.63 0.32 1.28
N ALA A 26 -6.41 -0.14 1.49
CA ALA A 26 -5.18 0.51 1.06
C ALA A 26 -4.10 -0.54 0.78
N ILE A 27 -3.22 -0.27 -0.18
CA ILE A 27 -2.08 -1.13 -0.52
C ILE A 27 -0.83 -0.27 -0.56
N GLN A 28 0.21 -0.62 0.20
CA GLN A 28 1.45 0.15 0.22
C GLN A 28 2.08 0.21 -1.18
N ALA A 29 2.46 1.43 -1.60
CA ALA A 29 2.91 1.72 -2.96
C ALA A 29 4.28 2.42 -2.98
N GLN A 30 5.22 1.99 -2.12
CA GLN A 30 6.52 2.64 -1.94
C GLN A 30 7.39 2.53 -3.19
N GLN A 31 7.44 1.37 -3.81
CA GLN A 31 8.11 1.15 -5.09
C GLN A 31 7.06 0.97 -6.19
N PRO A 32 6.87 1.94 -7.10
CA PRO A 32 5.74 1.95 -8.04
C PRO A 32 5.60 0.67 -8.86
N ARG A 33 6.72 0.11 -9.34
CA ARG A 33 6.71 -1.11 -10.13
C ARG A 33 6.29 -2.35 -9.31
N MET A 34 6.83 -2.48 -8.10
CA MET A 34 6.50 -3.59 -7.20
C MET A 34 5.07 -3.46 -6.68
N ALA A 35 4.61 -2.24 -6.45
CA ALA A 35 3.23 -1.98 -6.05
C ALA A 35 2.22 -2.33 -7.17
N LYS A 36 2.55 -2.04 -8.43
CA LYS A 36 1.72 -2.50 -9.57
C LYS A 36 1.69 -4.03 -9.65
N LEU A 37 2.83 -4.69 -9.39
CA LEU A 37 2.86 -6.16 -9.32
C LEU A 37 2.02 -6.67 -8.13
N ALA A 38 2.03 -6.00 -6.97
CA ALA A 38 1.20 -6.36 -5.82
C ALA A 38 -0.30 -6.34 -6.15
N LEU A 39 -0.74 -5.41 -7.00
CA LEU A 39 -2.09 -5.40 -7.57
C LEU A 39 -2.28 -6.55 -8.57
N GLY A 40 -1.30 -6.76 -9.45
CA GLY A 40 -1.37 -7.77 -10.51
C GLY A 40 -1.53 -9.20 -9.99
N ILE A 41 -0.79 -9.57 -8.93
CA ILE A 41 -0.90 -10.93 -8.33
C ILE A 41 -2.23 -11.15 -7.59
N ARG A 42 -2.98 -10.07 -7.31
CA ARG A 42 -4.30 -10.08 -6.63
C ARG A 42 -5.48 -9.91 -7.60
N THR A 43 -5.20 -9.61 -8.87
CA THR A 43 -6.23 -9.38 -9.88
C THR A 43 -6.11 -10.46 -10.96
N ARG A 44 -7.16 -11.23 -11.17
CA ARG A 44 -7.16 -12.34 -12.12
C ARG A 44 -6.97 -11.84 -13.55
N GLY A 45 -5.89 -12.25 -14.19
CA GLY A 45 -5.59 -11.94 -15.59
C GLY A 45 -5.17 -10.48 -15.84
N ALA A 46 -4.86 -9.70 -14.80
CA ALA A 46 -4.41 -8.32 -14.99
C ALA A 46 -3.00 -8.24 -15.61
N THR A 47 -2.78 -7.20 -16.40
CA THR A 47 -1.49 -6.83 -16.97
C THR A 47 -0.97 -5.53 -16.37
N MET A 48 0.33 -5.28 -16.46
CA MET A 48 0.97 -4.02 -16.06
C MET A 48 0.31 -2.81 -16.74
N GLN A 49 -0.06 -2.96 -18.01
CA GLN A 49 -0.71 -1.90 -18.79
C GLN A 49 -2.11 -1.56 -18.25
N GLN A 50 -2.92 -2.56 -17.89
CA GLN A 50 -4.25 -2.33 -17.33
C GLN A 50 -4.17 -1.58 -15.98
N ILE A 51 -3.19 -1.92 -15.13
CA ILE A 51 -3.00 -1.21 -13.87
C ILE A 51 -2.55 0.23 -14.11
N LYS A 52 -1.62 0.44 -15.08
CA LYS A 52 -1.23 1.81 -15.47
C LYS A 52 -2.43 2.60 -15.97
N GLN A 53 -3.27 2.03 -16.81
CA GLN A 53 -4.48 2.69 -17.31
C GLN A 53 -5.46 3.04 -16.18
N ALA A 54 -5.65 2.15 -15.18
CA ALA A 54 -6.49 2.45 -14.02
C ALA A 54 -5.95 3.62 -13.19
N LEU A 55 -4.62 3.72 -13.02
CA LEU A 55 -3.96 4.88 -12.42
C LEU A 55 -4.17 6.14 -13.26
N ASP A 56 -3.94 6.07 -14.57
CA ASP A 56 -4.07 7.21 -15.48
C ASP A 56 -5.51 7.74 -15.54
N ARG A 57 -6.53 6.86 -15.46
CA ARG A 57 -7.95 7.24 -15.41
C ARG A 57 -8.44 7.68 -14.03
N GLY A 58 -7.63 7.52 -12.96
CA GLY A 58 -8.02 7.85 -11.59
C GLY A 58 -8.99 6.83 -10.95
N GLU A 59 -9.09 5.64 -11.50
CA GLU A 59 -9.86 4.54 -10.92
C GLU A 59 -9.21 4.01 -9.63
N ILE A 60 -7.91 4.17 -9.52
CA ILE A 60 -7.10 4.04 -8.30
C ILE A 60 -6.17 5.24 -8.18
N LEU A 61 -5.87 5.66 -6.96
CA LEU A 61 -5.05 6.82 -6.68
C LEU A 61 -3.86 6.43 -5.80
N ARG A 62 -2.75 7.16 -5.94
CA ARG A 62 -1.57 7.00 -5.09
C ARG A 62 -1.37 8.25 -4.24
N THR A 63 -1.27 8.10 -2.93
CA THR A 63 -1.10 9.21 -1.98
C THR A 63 -0.49 8.70 -0.67
N HIS A 64 -0.07 9.61 0.22
CA HIS A 64 0.32 9.28 1.58
C HIS A 64 -0.90 9.23 2.49
N VAL A 65 -1.23 8.05 3.01
CA VAL A 65 -2.32 7.86 3.99
C VAL A 65 -1.92 6.82 5.03
N LEU A 66 -2.65 6.73 6.12
CA LEU A 66 -2.48 5.83 7.25
C LEU A 66 -1.15 6.03 7.97
N ARG A 67 -0.05 5.73 7.32
CA ARG A 67 1.34 5.91 7.76
C ARG A 67 2.05 6.86 6.78
N PRO A 68 3.22 7.43 7.12
CA PRO A 68 3.97 8.32 6.22
C PRO A 68 4.65 7.53 5.07
N THR A 69 3.86 6.75 4.35
CA THR A 69 4.27 5.93 3.20
C THR A 69 3.22 6.02 2.09
N TRP A 70 3.65 5.81 0.86
CA TRP A 70 2.77 5.78 -0.30
C TRP A 70 1.82 4.58 -0.26
N HIS A 71 0.54 4.83 -0.58
CA HIS A 71 -0.48 3.79 -0.73
C HIS A 71 -1.30 3.99 -2.00
N TYR A 72 -1.79 2.90 -2.58
CA TYR A 72 -2.92 2.92 -3.50
C TYR A 72 -4.22 2.87 -2.70
N VAL A 73 -5.15 3.74 -3.07
CA VAL A 73 -6.47 3.86 -2.46
C VAL A 73 -7.56 4.06 -3.51
N SER A 74 -8.79 3.73 -3.16
CA SER A 74 -9.97 4.05 -3.97
C SER A 74 -10.24 5.57 -3.98
N PRO A 75 -10.67 6.17 -5.11
CA PRO A 75 -11.16 7.53 -5.14
C PRO A 75 -12.33 7.78 -4.16
N ASN A 76 -13.14 6.75 -3.87
CA ASN A 76 -14.22 6.83 -2.89
C ASN A 76 -13.75 6.90 -1.44
N ASP A 77 -12.48 6.56 -1.17
CA ASP A 77 -11.94 6.46 0.17
C ASP A 77 -10.88 7.52 0.48
N ILE A 78 -10.24 8.09 -0.53
CA ILE A 78 -9.10 8.99 -0.35
C ILE A 78 -9.37 10.15 0.62
N ARG A 79 -10.52 10.85 0.49
CA ARG A 79 -10.81 12.04 1.26
C ARG A 79 -10.98 11.76 2.76
N TRP A 80 -11.73 10.73 3.11
CA TRP A 80 -11.92 10.39 4.53
C TRP A 80 -10.67 9.74 5.13
N MET A 81 -9.90 8.98 4.34
CA MET A 81 -8.62 8.43 4.79
C MET A 81 -7.59 9.54 5.05
N LEU A 82 -7.48 10.54 4.17
CA LEU A 82 -6.64 11.71 4.40
C LEU A 82 -7.08 12.43 5.68
N LYS A 83 -8.37 12.74 5.85
CA LYS A 83 -8.90 13.38 7.06
C LYS A 83 -8.59 12.61 8.33
N LEU A 84 -8.69 11.28 8.30
CA LEU A 84 -8.39 10.41 9.44
C LEU A 84 -6.90 10.36 9.77
N SER A 85 -6.02 10.50 8.76
CA SER A 85 -4.58 10.31 8.87
C SER A 85 -3.80 11.61 9.08
N CYS A 86 -4.30 12.74 8.56
CA CYS A 86 -3.59 14.01 8.38
C CYS A 86 -2.84 14.48 9.65
N ASN A 87 -3.51 14.54 10.79
CA ASN A 87 -2.88 15.05 12.02
C ASN A 87 -1.67 14.20 12.45
N ARG A 88 -1.74 12.88 12.28
CA ARG A 88 -0.63 11.98 12.61
C ARG A 88 0.51 12.11 11.62
N LEU A 89 0.20 12.21 10.34
CA LEU A 89 1.19 12.41 9.28
C LEU A 89 1.92 13.74 9.46
N LYS A 90 1.22 14.84 9.68
CA LYS A 90 1.81 16.15 9.98
C LYS A 90 2.72 16.10 11.20
N SER A 91 2.30 15.43 12.28
CA SER A 91 3.14 15.25 13.47
C SER A 91 4.42 14.46 13.19
N ALA A 92 4.33 13.39 12.39
CA ALA A 92 5.50 12.61 11.99
C ALA A 92 6.47 13.43 11.12
N TYR A 93 5.94 14.21 10.18
CA TYR A 93 6.73 15.10 9.32
C TYR A 93 7.40 16.23 10.09
N ALA A 94 6.69 16.85 11.03
CA ALA A 94 7.25 17.88 11.91
C ALA A 94 8.39 17.32 12.77
N SER A 95 8.22 16.10 13.30
CA SER A 95 9.29 15.42 14.06
C SER A 95 10.52 15.15 13.20
N LEU A 96 10.33 14.73 11.94
CA LEU A 96 11.43 14.51 11.01
C LEU A 96 12.18 15.82 10.69
N MET A 97 11.45 16.91 10.41
CA MET A 97 12.05 18.23 10.17
C MET A 97 12.87 18.71 11.37
N LYS A 98 12.32 18.58 12.58
CA LYS A 98 13.05 18.91 13.80
C LYS A 98 14.34 18.09 13.95
N GLY A 99 14.31 16.80 13.59
CA GLY A 99 15.50 15.94 13.58
C GLY A 99 16.60 16.42 12.63
N HIS A 100 16.24 17.13 11.56
CA HIS A 100 17.17 17.77 10.63
C HIS A 100 17.55 19.21 11.01
N GLY A 101 17.05 19.73 12.13
CA GLY A 101 17.26 21.13 12.52
C GLY A 101 16.55 22.14 11.62
N LEU A 102 15.52 21.69 10.89
CA LEU A 102 14.75 22.52 9.95
C LEU A 102 13.36 22.80 10.49
N THR A 103 12.80 23.95 10.07
CA THR A 103 11.43 24.35 10.42
C THR A 103 10.71 24.84 9.16
N ILE A 104 9.47 24.41 9.02
CA ILE A 104 8.53 24.96 8.04
C ILE A 104 7.40 25.64 8.81
N THR A 105 7.15 26.90 8.51
CA THR A 105 6.05 27.66 9.14
C THR A 105 4.73 27.36 8.42
N GLU A 106 3.60 27.57 9.11
CA GLU A 106 2.27 27.47 8.49
C GLU A 106 2.17 28.42 7.27
N GLN A 107 2.71 29.62 7.36
CA GLN A 107 2.73 30.54 6.23
C GLN A 107 3.48 29.98 5.01
N MET A 108 4.57 29.24 5.21
CA MET A 108 5.29 28.58 4.10
C MET A 108 4.44 27.48 3.48
N TYR A 109 3.72 26.68 4.29
CA TYR A 109 2.77 25.70 3.78
C TYR A 109 1.63 26.33 3.00
N ASP A 110 1.00 27.38 3.53
CA ASP A 110 -0.09 28.09 2.86
C ASP A 110 0.36 28.67 1.53
N THR A 111 1.55 29.32 1.51
CA THR A 111 2.12 29.88 0.29
C THR A 111 2.43 28.80 -0.74
N ALA A 112 3.03 27.68 -0.31
CA ALA A 112 3.32 26.55 -1.19
C ALA A 112 2.01 25.94 -1.74
N ASN A 113 1.01 25.72 -0.89
CA ASN A 113 -0.30 25.18 -1.30
C ASN A 113 -0.99 26.10 -2.32
N GLN A 114 -0.96 27.41 -2.13
CA GLN A 114 -1.54 28.36 -3.10
C GLN A 114 -0.82 28.27 -4.45
N HIS A 115 0.52 28.24 -4.47
CA HIS A 115 1.26 28.09 -5.72
C HIS A 115 1.01 26.74 -6.39
N ILE A 116 0.95 25.64 -5.62
CA ILE A 116 0.62 24.31 -6.13
C ILE A 116 -0.78 24.31 -6.75
N TYR A 117 -1.76 24.93 -6.09
CA TYR A 117 -3.11 25.09 -6.62
C TYR A 117 -3.11 25.81 -7.97
N ASP A 118 -2.46 26.98 -8.05
CA ASP A 118 -2.41 27.81 -9.26
C ASP A 118 -1.74 27.09 -10.44
N MET A 119 -0.68 26.31 -10.15
CA MET A 119 0.05 25.52 -11.15
C MET A 119 -0.77 24.37 -11.72
N LEU A 120 -1.57 23.71 -10.89
CA LEU A 120 -2.30 22.49 -11.24
C LEU A 120 -3.74 22.76 -11.70
N SER A 121 -4.26 23.97 -11.50
CA SER A 121 -5.64 24.34 -11.90
C SER A 121 -5.89 24.14 -13.40
N GLY A 122 -7.11 23.70 -13.73
CA GLY A 122 -7.57 23.45 -15.11
C GLY A 122 -7.16 22.08 -15.65
N GLY A 123 -7.16 21.04 -14.82
CA GLY A 123 -6.90 19.66 -15.19
C GLY A 123 -5.44 19.34 -15.48
N LYS A 124 -4.52 20.19 -15.03
CA LYS A 124 -3.08 19.99 -15.28
C LYS A 124 -2.50 18.94 -14.35
N SER A 125 -1.53 18.18 -14.87
CA SER A 125 -0.70 17.28 -14.09
C SER A 125 0.77 17.63 -14.25
N LEU A 126 1.51 17.71 -13.14
CA LEU A 126 2.93 18.05 -13.12
C LEU A 126 3.72 17.03 -12.31
N THR A 127 4.97 16.80 -12.74
CA THR A 127 5.91 16.01 -11.95
C THR A 127 6.43 16.81 -10.75
N LYS A 128 7.04 16.12 -9.79
CA LYS A 128 7.68 16.79 -8.65
C LYS A 128 8.73 17.79 -9.11
N GLU A 129 9.54 17.42 -10.11
CA GLU A 129 10.60 18.28 -10.67
C GLU A 129 10.00 19.56 -11.23
N GLN A 130 8.94 19.47 -12.03
CA GLN A 130 8.26 20.64 -12.61
C GLN A 130 7.63 21.55 -11.54
N ILE A 131 7.10 20.97 -10.47
CA ILE A 131 6.59 21.75 -9.32
C ILE A 131 7.75 22.42 -8.58
N THR A 132 8.86 21.69 -8.37
CA THR A 132 10.05 22.19 -7.68
C THR A 132 10.64 23.44 -8.37
N GLU A 133 10.81 23.38 -9.69
CA GLU A 133 11.30 24.52 -10.49
C GLU A 133 10.44 25.77 -10.27
N ARG A 134 9.12 25.62 -10.34
CA ARG A 134 8.18 26.74 -10.17
C ARG A 134 8.08 27.26 -8.73
N ILE A 135 8.23 26.40 -7.74
CA ILE A 135 8.29 26.79 -6.32
C ILE A 135 9.57 27.61 -6.05
N ALA A 136 10.70 27.22 -6.64
CA ALA A 136 11.96 27.95 -6.53
C ALA A 136 11.85 29.39 -7.12
N GLU A 137 11.17 29.56 -8.27
CA GLU A 137 10.90 30.86 -8.88
C GLU A 137 10.08 31.78 -7.97
N LYS A 138 9.34 31.25 -7.01
CA LYS A 138 8.55 32.00 -6.02
C LYS A 138 9.32 32.31 -4.74
N GLY A 139 10.60 31.94 -4.66
CA GLY A 139 11.47 32.25 -3.52
C GLY A 139 11.26 31.34 -2.30
N LEU A 140 10.52 30.22 -2.44
CA LEU A 140 10.41 29.23 -1.39
C LEU A 140 11.60 28.25 -1.44
N PRO A 141 11.99 27.63 -0.30
CA PRO A 141 12.96 26.56 -0.31
C PRO A 141 12.51 25.41 -1.22
N SER A 142 13.41 24.95 -2.09
CA SER A 142 13.08 23.96 -3.13
C SER A 142 13.98 22.73 -3.12
N ASP A 143 14.79 22.55 -2.05
CA ASP A 143 15.53 21.30 -1.89
C ASP A 143 14.58 20.12 -1.62
N THR A 144 15.11 18.92 -1.76
CA THR A 144 14.33 17.68 -1.68
C THR A 144 13.55 17.53 -0.37
N ILE A 145 14.10 18.01 0.75
CA ILE A 145 13.46 17.86 2.07
C ILE A 145 12.23 18.75 2.16
N PHE A 146 12.37 20.04 1.81
CA PHE A 146 11.25 20.99 1.81
C PHE A 146 10.18 20.59 0.79
N MET A 147 10.58 20.23 -0.42
CA MET A 147 9.62 19.82 -1.46
C MET A 147 8.82 18.59 -1.09
N ASN A 148 9.44 17.59 -0.45
CA ASN A 148 8.67 16.45 0.09
C ASN A 148 7.62 16.92 1.10
N ARG A 149 7.99 17.82 2.02
CA ARG A 149 7.07 18.32 3.05
C ARG A 149 5.93 19.17 2.46
N PHE A 150 6.21 20.00 1.46
CA PHE A 150 5.16 20.78 0.79
C PHE A 150 4.15 19.89 0.08
N LEU A 151 4.62 18.90 -0.69
CA LEU A 151 3.74 17.97 -1.39
C LEU A 151 2.95 17.07 -0.43
N GLU A 152 3.60 16.52 0.60
CA GLU A 152 2.92 15.70 1.61
C GLU A 152 1.91 16.51 2.43
N ASN A 153 2.18 17.79 2.70
CA ASN A 153 1.19 18.67 3.32
C ASN A 153 0.01 18.93 2.39
N ALA A 154 0.25 19.21 1.11
CA ALA A 154 -0.80 19.39 0.12
C ALA A 154 -1.68 18.15 -0.06
N GLU A 155 -1.10 16.94 0.02
CA GLU A 155 -1.87 15.68 0.08
C GLU A 155 -2.69 15.58 1.37
N CYS A 156 -2.07 15.87 2.53
CA CYS A 156 -2.76 15.85 3.82
C CYS A 156 -3.96 16.79 3.87
N GLU A 157 -3.84 17.97 3.26
CA GLU A 157 -4.95 18.94 3.14
C GLU A 157 -5.97 18.55 2.05
N ALA A 158 -5.82 17.40 1.44
CA ALA A 158 -6.66 16.94 0.34
C ALA A 158 -6.68 17.93 -0.85
N LEU A 159 -5.61 18.69 -1.05
CA LEU A 159 -5.43 19.60 -2.16
C LEU A 159 -5.04 18.85 -3.44
N ILE A 160 -4.11 17.90 -3.32
CA ILE A 160 -3.57 17.13 -4.44
C ILE A 160 -3.67 15.62 -4.22
N CYS A 161 -3.61 14.89 -5.32
CA CYS A 161 -3.41 13.43 -5.39
C CYS A 161 -2.56 13.08 -6.60
N SER A 162 -2.33 11.77 -6.85
CA SER A 162 -1.66 11.34 -8.08
C SER A 162 -2.44 11.74 -9.34
N GLY A 163 -1.72 12.27 -10.32
CA GLY A 163 -2.20 12.45 -11.70
C GLY A 163 -1.88 11.23 -12.59
N PRO A 164 -2.18 11.30 -13.90
CA PRO A 164 -1.72 10.34 -14.90
C PRO A 164 -0.18 10.30 -14.92
N GLU A 165 0.40 9.10 -15.03
CA GLU A 165 1.86 8.99 -15.08
C GLU A 165 2.45 9.59 -16.36
N ALA A 166 3.47 10.45 -16.23
CA ALA A 166 4.27 10.92 -17.36
C ALA A 166 5.38 9.89 -17.68
N GLY A 167 5.06 8.98 -18.59
CA GLY A 167 5.90 7.79 -18.82
C GLY A 167 5.86 6.85 -17.61
N ASN A 168 6.93 6.82 -16.81
CA ASN A 168 7.01 6.09 -15.54
C ASN A 168 7.16 7.03 -14.34
N THR A 169 7.03 8.35 -14.56
CA THR A 169 7.20 9.36 -13.52
C THR A 169 5.85 9.69 -12.90
N HIS A 170 5.81 9.73 -11.57
CA HIS A 170 4.67 10.16 -10.81
C HIS A 170 4.34 11.63 -11.07
N THR A 171 3.07 11.97 -11.22
CA THR A 171 2.58 13.35 -11.34
C THR A 171 1.55 13.63 -10.26
N TYR A 172 1.29 14.92 -10.04
CA TYR A 172 0.29 15.42 -9.11
C TYR A 172 -0.79 16.21 -9.88
N MET A 173 -2.02 16.09 -9.40
CA MET A 173 -3.20 16.84 -9.86
C MET A 173 -3.98 17.38 -8.67
N LEU A 174 -4.84 18.38 -8.88
CA LEU A 174 -5.81 18.79 -7.87
C LEU A 174 -6.80 17.65 -7.61
N LEU A 175 -7.01 17.32 -6.33
CA LEU A 175 -7.92 16.27 -5.93
C LEU A 175 -9.37 16.55 -6.34
N ASP A 176 -9.81 17.82 -6.25
CA ASP A 176 -11.18 18.22 -6.58
C ASP A 176 -11.49 18.15 -8.09
N GLU A 177 -10.46 18.23 -8.94
CA GLU A 177 -10.61 18.10 -10.39
C GLU A 177 -10.54 16.62 -10.85
N ARG A 178 -10.02 15.72 -9.99
CA ARG A 178 -9.82 14.32 -10.32
C ARG A 178 -10.84 13.39 -9.67
N VAL A 179 -11.34 13.76 -8.51
CA VAL A 179 -12.26 12.95 -7.69
C VAL A 179 -13.50 13.76 -7.36
N ALA A 180 -14.65 13.27 -7.77
CA ALA A 180 -15.92 13.91 -7.43
C ALA A 180 -16.06 14.10 -5.91
N PRO A 181 -16.62 15.22 -5.46
CA PRO A 181 -16.88 15.47 -4.06
C PRO A 181 -17.87 14.41 -3.52
N MET A 182 -17.61 13.92 -2.32
CA MET A 182 -18.46 12.96 -1.62
C MET A 182 -18.66 13.40 -0.16
N PRO A 183 -19.82 13.10 0.44
CA PRO A 183 -20.00 13.31 1.87
C PRO A 183 -18.94 12.55 2.67
N LEU A 184 -18.34 13.24 3.65
CA LEU A 184 -17.37 12.62 4.52
C LEU A 184 -18.07 11.86 5.65
N PRO A 185 -17.66 10.64 5.97
CA PRO A 185 -18.16 9.94 7.14
C PRO A 185 -17.77 10.68 8.42
N THR A 186 -18.53 10.45 9.47
CA THR A 186 -18.12 10.80 10.85
C THR A 186 -16.84 10.04 11.22
N LYS A 187 -16.17 10.45 12.30
CA LYS A 187 -14.96 9.77 12.75
C LYS A 187 -15.22 8.29 13.08
N ASP A 188 -16.32 7.99 13.73
CA ASP A 188 -16.69 6.62 14.14
C ASP A 188 -17.01 5.74 12.91
N GLU A 189 -17.73 6.29 11.92
CA GLU A 189 -17.98 5.62 10.65
C GLU A 189 -16.66 5.37 9.89
N ALA A 190 -15.73 6.32 9.89
CA ALA A 190 -14.42 6.15 9.26
C ALA A 190 -13.58 5.06 9.95
N LEU A 191 -13.56 5.04 11.30
CA LEU A 191 -12.86 4.03 12.09
C LEU A 191 -13.46 2.63 11.87
N SER A 192 -14.78 2.51 11.87
CA SER A 192 -15.48 1.23 11.62
C SER A 192 -15.24 0.73 10.20
N LYS A 193 -15.28 1.62 9.20
CA LYS A 193 -15.00 1.30 7.80
C LYS A 193 -13.56 0.82 7.61
N LEU A 194 -12.60 1.49 8.24
CA LEU A 194 -11.20 1.10 8.18
C LEU A 194 -10.95 -0.26 8.85
N ALA A 195 -11.55 -0.51 10.02
CA ALA A 195 -11.46 -1.79 10.72
C ALA A 195 -12.08 -2.92 9.88
N ARG A 196 -13.27 -2.70 9.33
CA ARG A 196 -13.96 -3.68 8.46
C ARG A 196 -13.11 -4.03 7.24
N ASN A 197 -12.57 -3.03 6.53
CA ASN A 197 -11.71 -3.26 5.37
C ASN A 197 -10.48 -4.08 5.75
N TYR A 198 -9.82 -3.75 6.88
CA TYR A 198 -8.63 -4.47 7.33
C TYR A 198 -8.95 -5.92 7.70
N PHE A 199 -9.91 -6.16 8.60
CA PHE A 199 -10.19 -7.53 9.05
C PHE A 199 -10.86 -8.40 7.98
N ARG A 200 -11.51 -7.81 6.99
CA ARG A 200 -12.00 -8.53 5.81
C ARG A 200 -10.86 -9.00 4.89
N SER A 201 -9.88 -8.16 4.66
CA SER A 201 -8.83 -8.39 3.66
C SER A 201 -7.50 -8.91 4.23
N HIS A 202 -7.26 -8.78 5.55
CA HIS A 202 -5.99 -9.16 6.18
C HIS A 202 -6.15 -10.25 7.27
N ALA A 203 -7.38 -10.75 7.47
CA ALA A 203 -7.62 -11.81 8.45
C ALA A 203 -6.89 -13.13 8.13
N PRO A 204 -6.50 -13.91 9.14
CA PRO A 204 -6.58 -13.61 10.57
C PRO A 204 -5.51 -12.60 11.00
N ALA A 205 -5.90 -11.61 11.80
CA ALA A 205 -5.01 -10.55 12.27
C ALA A 205 -5.37 -10.13 13.71
N THR A 206 -4.40 -9.57 14.43
CA THR A 206 -4.61 -9.09 15.81
C THR A 206 -4.97 -7.59 15.81
N LEU A 207 -5.46 -7.08 16.96
CA LEU A 207 -5.65 -5.63 17.15
C LEU A 207 -4.33 -4.86 16.98
N ASP A 208 -3.21 -5.44 17.44
CA ASP A 208 -1.89 -4.85 17.30
C ASP A 208 -1.44 -4.73 15.85
N ASP A 209 -1.79 -5.73 15.00
CA ASP A 209 -1.53 -5.68 13.56
C ASP A 209 -2.35 -4.55 12.91
N PHE A 210 -3.62 -4.39 13.31
CA PHE A 210 -4.46 -3.30 12.82
C PHE A 210 -3.93 -1.92 13.23
N CYS A 211 -3.47 -1.74 14.49
CA CYS A 211 -2.80 -0.52 14.91
C CYS A 211 -1.56 -0.24 14.08
N TRP A 212 -0.73 -1.26 13.84
CA TRP A 212 0.48 -1.16 13.03
C TRP A 212 0.19 -0.73 11.59
N TRP A 213 -0.77 -1.38 10.95
CA TRP A 213 -1.15 -1.10 9.56
C TRP A 213 -1.79 0.27 9.39
N SER A 214 -2.75 0.59 10.24
CA SER A 214 -3.55 1.83 10.13
C SER A 214 -2.84 3.08 10.66
N GLY A 215 -1.82 2.91 11.51
CA GLY A 215 -1.20 4.00 12.26
C GLY A 215 -2.10 4.62 13.33
N LEU A 216 -3.28 4.05 13.59
CA LEU A 216 -4.20 4.51 14.63
C LEU A 216 -3.61 4.33 16.03
N SER A 217 -4.01 5.19 16.96
CA SER A 217 -3.82 4.91 18.38
C SER A 217 -4.59 3.65 18.79
N VAL A 218 -4.11 2.96 19.84
CA VAL A 218 -4.79 1.77 20.37
C VAL A 218 -6.26 2.07 20.73
N LYS A 219 -6.52 3.28 21.26
CA LYS A 219 -7.89 3.72 21.59
C LYS A 219 -8.78 3.80 20.35
N GLU A 220 -8.31 4.43 19.28
CA GLU A 220 -9.05 4.56 18.02
C GLU A 220 -9.25 3.21 17.31
N ALA A 221 -8.20 2.38 17.28
CA ALA A 221 -8.28 1.05 16.69
C ALA A 221 -9.26 0.16 17.45
N ARG A 222 -9.25 0.22 18.78
CA ARG A 222 -10.21 -0.52 19.64
C ARG A 222 -11.64 -0.06 19.40
N LEU A 223 -11.88 1.24 19.34
CA LEU A 223 -13.21 1.79 19.04
C LEU A 223 -13.72 1.30 17.67
N GLY A 224 -12.87 1.34 16.62
CA GLY A 224 -13.24 0.82 15.30
C GLY A 224 -13.61 -0.66 15.31
N VAL A 225 -12.89 -1.48 16.09
CA VAL A 225 -13.17 -2.92 16.26
C VAL A 225 -14.45 -3.15 17.06
N GLU A 226 -14.69 -2.40 18.13
CA GLU A 226 -15.90 -2.49 18.96
C GLU A 226 -17.17 -2.20 18.15
N ILE A 227 -17.14 -1.19 17.28
CA ILE A 227 -18.28 -0.83 16.43
C ILE A 227 -18.68 -1.99 15.49
N ILE A 228 -17.70 -2.75 15.00
CA ILE A 228 -17.94 -3.89 14.08
C ILE A 228 -17.87 -5.25 14.80
N GLU A 229 -17.92 -5.31 16.12
CA GLU A 229 -17.69 -6.55 16.88
C GLU A 229 -18.58 -7.71 16.43
N LYS A 230 -19.82 -7.41 16.07
CA LYS A 230 -20.79 -8.42 15.59
C LYS A 230 -20.44 -9.04 14.23
N GLU A 231 -19.55 -8.41 13.47
CA GLU A 231 -19.05 -8.87 12.17
C GLU A 231 -17.75 -9.69 12.32
N LEU A 232 -17.25 -9.85 13.56
CA LEU A 232 -15.93 -10.44 13.82
C LEU A 232 -16.04 -11.71 14.66
N GLN A 233 -15.32 -12.75 14.21
CA GLN A 233 -15.05 -13.95 15.00
C GLN A 233 -13.70 -13.81 15.70
N LYS A 234 -13.62 -14.29 16.96
CA LYS A 234 -12.39 -14.30 17.77
C LYS A 234 -11.84 -15.72 17.86
N VAL A 235 -10.57 -15.87 17.52
CA VAL A 235 -9.83 -17.14 17.63
C VAL A 235 -8.57 -16.93 18.45
N VAL A 236 -8.38 -17.73 19.50
CA VAL A 236 -7.16 -17.70 20.32
C VAL A 236 -6.20 -18.80 19.84
N LEU A 237 -5.00 -18.39 19.47
CA LEU A 237 -3.93 -19.30 19.06
C LEU A 237 -2.59 -18.81 19.61
N ASN A 238 -1.85 -19.68 20.33
CA ASN A 238 -0.56 -19.36 20.93
C ASN A 238 -0.61 -18.04 21.76
N ASP A 239 -1.57 -17.95 22.67
CA ASP A 239 -1.83 -16.80 23.57
C ASP A 239 -2.12 -15.47 22.85
N LYS A 240 -2.41 -15.49 21.55
CA LYS A 240 -2.82 -14.32 20.76
C LYS A 240 -4.27 -14.44 20.34
N THR A 241 -5.00 -13.34 20.44
CA THR A 241 -6.36 -13.23 19.92
C THR A 241 -6.31 -12.70 18.49
N TYR A 242 -6.71 -13.53 17.54
CA TYR A 242 -6.92 -13.16 16.15
C TYR A 242 -8.38 -12.85 15.90
N LEU A 243 -8.60 -11.86 15.06
CA LEU A 243 -9.92 -11.45 14.58
C LEU A 243 -10.05 -11.84 13.11
N LEU A 244 -11.20 -12.40 12.77
CA LEU A 244 -11.58 -12.76 11.40
C LEU A 244 -12.95 -12.13 11.12
N HIS A 245 -13.08 -11.48 9.97
CA HIS A 245 -14.38 -11.00 9.53
C HIS A 245 -15.25 -12.17 9.08
N ASP A 246 -16.56 -12.12 9.30
CA ASP A 246 -17.50 -13.20 8.97
C ASP A 246 -17.48 -13.63 7.50
N SER A 247 -17.09 -12.73 6.60
CA SER A 247 -16.86 -13.07 5.18
C SER A 247 -15.58 -13.84 4.91
N SER A 248 -14.74 -14.12 5.92
CA SER A 248 -13.49 -14.86 5.73
C SER A 248 -13.77 -16.31 5.41
N SER A 249 -13.29 -16.79 4.26
CA SER A 249 -13.37 -18.20 3.91
C SER A 249 -12.36 -19.00 4.74
N ILE A 250 -12.84 -19.93 5.55
CA ILE A 250 -12.02 -20.86 6.33
C ILE A 250 -11.87 -22.23 5.67
N ASP A 251 -12.78 -22.57 4.75
CA ASP A 251 -12.70 -23.81 3.95
C ASP A 251 -11.92 -23.54 2.67
N ILE A 252 -10.59 -23.71 2.77
CA ILE A 252 -9.66 -23.46 1.66
C ILE A 252 -9.19 -24.81 1.13
N LYS A 253 -9.54 -25.10 -0.13
CA LYS A 253 -9.26 -26.39 -0.79
C LYS A 253 -7.83 -26.48 -1.32
N GLU A 254 -7.17 -25.33 -1.55
CA GLU A 254 -5.81 -25.27 -2.06
C GLU A 254 -4.84 -25.84 -1.03
N LYS A 255 -4.11 -26.88 -1.46
CA LYS A 255 -3.09 -27.52 -0.62
C LYS A 255 -1.70 -26.94 -0.87
N GLU A 256 -1.47 -26.41 -2.07
CA GLU A 256 -0.17 -25.92 -2.49
C GLU A 256 -0.28 -24.52 -3.10
N SER A 257 0.66 -23.66 -2.76
CA SER A 257 0.78 -22.32 -3.35
C SER A 257 2.24 -21.91 -3.47
N PHE A 258 2.59 -21.31 -4.59
CA PHE A 258 3.87 -20.64 -4.83
C PHE A 258 3.62 -19.25 -5.36
N ILE A 259 4.16 -18.21 -4.70
CA ILE A 259 3.89 -16.81 -5.04
C ILE A 259 5.20 -16.02 -5.02
N PHE A 260 5.48 -15.31 -6.09
CA PHE A 260 6.50 -14.28 -6.13
C PHE A 260 5.93 -12.99 -5.53
N LEU A 261 6.15 -12.81 -4.22
CA LEU A 261 5.67 -11.67 -3.47
C LEU A 261 6.56 -10.45 -3.75
N PRO A 262 6.01 -9.30 -4.18
CA PRO A 262 6.81 -8.12 -4.45
C PRO A 262 7.41 -7.49 -3.18
N ALA A 263 8.38 -6.59 -3.35
CA ALA A 263 8.87 -5.77 -2.26
C ALA A 263 7.75 -4.91 -1.67
N TYR A 264 7.77 -4.71 -0.35
CA TYR A 264 6.76 -3.94 0.38
C TYR A 264 5.32 -4.46 0.27
N ASP A 265 5.14 -5.77 0.05
CA ASP A 265 3.81 -6.35 -0.06
C ASP A 265 3.07 -6.41 1.27
N GLU A 266 1.75 -6.18 1.22
CA GLU A 266 0.83 -6.18 2.39
C GLU A 266 0.90 -7.49 3.18
N TYR A 267 1.19 -8.61 2.56
CA TYR A 267 1.30 -9.92 3.23
C TYR A 267 2.37 -9.94 4.33
N ILE A 268 3.37 -9.08 4.24
CA ILE A 268 4.45 -8.93 5.22
C ILE A 268 4.35 -7.63 6.01
N ILE A 269 4.09 -6.50 5.33
CA ILE A 269 4.20 -5.19 5.98
C ILE A 269 2.97 -4.81 6.82
N ALA A 270 1.81 -5.39 6.51
CA ALA A 270 0.56 -5.08 7.21
C ALA A 270 0.47 -5.66 8.63
N TYR A 271 1.44 -6.43 9.04
CA TYR A 271 1.45 -7.11 10.34
C TYR A 271 2.62 -6.65 11.21
N LYS A 272 2.32 -6.37 12.48
CA LYS A 272 3.34 -6.09 13.51
C LYS A 272 4.15 -7.34 13.82
N TYR A 273 3.46 -8.48 13.95
CA TYR A 273 4.07 -9.78 14.19
C TYR A 273 4.08 -10.62 12.91
N ARG A 274 5.27 -10.95 12.43
CA ARG A 274 5.48 -11.67 11.16
C ARG A 274 5.82 -13.15 11.35
N GLY A 275 6.00 -13.61 12.59
CA GLY A 275 6.40 -14.99 12.92
C GLY A 275 5.45 -16.08 12.41
N ASP A 276 4.18 -15.71 12.11
CA ASP A 276 3.21 -16.63 11.52
C ASP A 276 3.59 -17.08 10.09
N VAL A 277 4.33 -16.22 9.36
CA VAL A 277 4.63 -16.42 7.93
C VAL A 277 6.13 -16.37 7.61
N LEU A 278 6.95 -15.86 8.52
CA LEU A 278 8.39 -15.67 8.37
C LEU A 278 9.11 -16.12 9.64
N GLN A 279 10.07 -17.05 9.53
CA GLN A 279 10.90 -17.45 10.66
C GLN A 279 11.76 -16.25 11.12
N VAL A 280 11.91 -16.07 12.44
CA VAL A 280 12.65 -14.96 13.03
C VAL A 280 14.12 -14.95 12.57
N SER A 281 14.73 -16.11 12.40
CA SER A 281 16.10 -16.28 11.86
C SER A 281 16.28 -15.72 10.45
N HIS A 282 15.19 -15.58 9.68
CA HIS A 282 15.21 -15.07 8.31
C HIS A 282 14.82 -13.58 8.19
N ASN A 283 14.55 -12.88 9.29
CA ASN A 283 14.13 -11.48 9.26
C ASN A 283 15.09 -10.59 8.46
N SER A 284 16.40 -10.74 8.66
CA SER A 284 17.41 -9.95 7.95
C SER A 284 17.48 -10.22 6.44
N LYS A 285 16.98 -11.38 6.00
CA LYS A 285 16.84 -11.73 4.58
C LYS A 285 15.56 -11.17 3.97
N ALA A 286 14.56 -10.82 4.77
CA ALA A 286 13.25 -10.33 4.32
C ALA A 286 13.12 -8.81 4.41
N PHE A 287 13.74 -8.18 5.43
CA PHE A 287 13.70 -6.72 5.60
C PHE A 287 14.89 -6.22 6.43
N THR A 288 15.15 -4.92 6.33
CA THR A 288 16.20 -4.23 7.12
C THR A 288 15.59 -3.44 8.28
N ASN A 289 16.44 -3.07 9.25
CA ASN A 289 16.06 -2.20 10.37
C ASN A 289 15.61 -0.79 9.89
N ASN A 290 16.02 -0.36 8.70
CA ASN A 290 15.63 0.91 8.10
C ASN A 290 14.30 0.81 7.31
N GLY A 291 13.56 -0.29 7.45
CA GLY A 291 12.24 -0.46 6.83
C GLY A 291 12.27 -0.75 5.33
N ILE A 292 13.38 -1.28 4.79
CA ILE A 292 13.44 -1.79 3.41
C ILE A 292 12.95 -3.24 3.43
N PHE A 293 11.94 -3.54 2.62
CA PHE A 293 11.39 -4.89 2.46
C PHE A 293 11.76 -5.44 1.09
N PHE A 294 12.26 -6.68 1.07
CA PHE A 294 12.70 -7.35 -0.14
C PHE A 294 11.59 -8.19 -0.79
N PRO A 295 11.68 -8.49 -2.10
CA PRO A 295 10.81 -9.46 -2.75
C PRO A 295 11.02 -10.85 -2.15
N LEU A 296 9.91 -11.55 -1.83
CA LEU A 296 9.95 -12.84 -1.16
C LEU A 296 9.29 -13.93 -2.00
N ILE A 297 9.76 -15.16 -1.82
CA ILE A 297 9.08 -16.37 -2.29
C ILE A 297 8.19 -16.86 -1.15
N LEU A 298 6.90 -17.02 -1.44
CA LEU A 298 5.98 -17.71 -0.53
C LEU A 298 5.70 -19.12 -1.04
N GLN A 299 5.89 -20.09 -0.16
CA GLN A 299 5.47 -21.47 -0.37
C GLN A 299 4.45 -21.82 0.73
N ASN A 300 3.24 -22.18 0.33
CA ASN A 300 2.16 -22.55 1.26
C ASN A 300 1.93 -21.48 2.36
N GLY A 301 2.06 -20.21 1.98
CA GLY A 301 1.88 -19.06 2.86
C GLY A 301 3.08 -18.73 3.76
N ARG A 302 4.21 -19.40 3.63
CA ARG A 302 5.44 -19.11 4.38
C ARG A 302 6.51 -18.54 3.46
N ALA A 303 7.24 -17.54 3.96
CA ALA A 303 8.39 -16.96 3.26
C ALA A 303 9.59 -17.94 3.34
N THR A 304 10.06 -18.39 2.18
CA THR A 304 11.11 -19.42 2.07
C THR A 304 12.33 -18.95 1.29
N GLY A 305 12.28 -17.75 0.68
CA GLY A 305 13.39 -17.25 -0.11
C GLY A 305 13.15 -15.84 -0.64
N ASN A 306 14.12 -15.36 -1.37
CA ASN A 306 14.05 -14.11 -2.13
C ASN A 306 14.01 -14.40 -3.63
N TRP A 307 13.47 -13.46 -4.38
CA TRP A 307 13.54 -13.49 -5.83
C TRP A 307 13.93 -12.14 -6.41
N LYS A 308 14.46 -12.16 -7.62
CA LYS A 308 14.84 -10.96 -8.38
C LYS A 308 14.44 -11.13 -9.83
N MET A 309 13.85 -10.09 -10.39
CA MET A 309 13.51 -10.05 -11.81
C MET A 309 14.42 -9.10 -12.55
N THR A 310 14.93 -9.56 -13.69
CA THR A 310 15.67 -8.75 -14.64
C THR A 310 14.86 -8.67 -15.94
N LEU A 311 14.51 -7.47 -16.35
CA LEU A 311 13.84 -7.23 -17.62
C LEU A 311 14.85 -6.74 -18.65
N THR A 312 14.85 -7.38 -19.79
CA THR A 312 15.54 -6.90 -20.99
C THR A 312 14.50 -6.69 -22.10
N ARG A 313 14.90 -6.06 -23.19
CA ARG A 313 13.98 -5.84 -24.35
C ARG A 313 13.41 -7.14 -24.93
N ARG A 314 14.00 -8.29 -24.66
CA ARG A 314 13.68 -9.58 -25.29
C ARG A 314 13.35 -10.69 -24.31
N ASN A 315 13.59 -10.50 -23.01
CA ASN A 315 13.44 -11.57 -22.04
C ASN A 315 13.16 -11.07 -20.62
N ILE A 316 12.42 -11.85 -19.88
CA ILE A 316 12.16 -11.69 -18.44
C ILE A 316 12.84 -12.87 -17.75
N ALA A 317 13.90 -12.58 -16.99
CA ALA A 317 14.59 -13.59 -16.18
C ALA A 317 14.19 -13.43 -14.71
N VAL A 318 13.82 -14.54 -14.06
CA VAL A 318 13.48 -14.60 -12.64
C VAL A 318 14.51 -15.50 -11.96
N ASN A 319 15.28 -14.92 -11.05
CA ASN A 319 16.25 -15.63 -10.22
C ASN A 319 15.70 -15.82 -8.82
N THR A 320 15.84 -17.01 -8.26
CA THR A 320 15.37 -17.40 -6.92
C THR A 320 16.55 -17.74 -6.03
N SER A 321 16.44 -17.43 -4.72
CA SER A 321 17.41 -17.78 -3.69
C SER A 321 16.65 -18.18 -2.43
N TYR A 322 16.76 -19.43 -2.02
CA TYR A 322 16.06 -19.97 -0.85
C TYR A 322 16.85 -19.68 0.43
N PHE A 323 16.14 -19.56 1.55
CA PHE A 323 16.75 -19.19 2.84
C PHE A 323 17.56 -20.33 3.45
N ASP A 324 17.04 -21.53 3.34
CA ASP A 324 17.71 -22.77 3.74
C ASP A 324 18.13 -23.56 2.49
N ASN A 325 19.11 -24.42 2.61
CA ASN A 325 19.64 -25.20 1.49
C ASN A 325 18.65 -26.25 0.93
N ASP A 326 17.52 -26.42 1.62
CA ASP A 326 16.45 -27.33 1.20
C ASP A 326 15.58 -26.68 0.12
N THR A 327 16.03 -26.74 -1.12
CA THR A 327 15.16 -26.45 -2.26
C THR A 327 14.10 -27.55 -2.29
N PRO A 328 12.81 -27.24 -2.09
CA PRO A 328 11.78 -28.27 -2.16
C PRO A 328 11.73 -28.87 -3.56
N THR A 329 12.00 -30.14 -3.67
CA THR A 329 12.07 -30.88 -4.93
C THR A 329 10.72 -31.03 -5.64
N ASP A 330 9.60 -30.78 -4.93
CA ASP A 330 8.24 -31.11 -5.41
C ASP A 330 7.41 -29.91 -5.92
N LEU A 331 7.96 -28.69 -5.88
CA LEU A 331 7.19 -27.47 -6.25
C LEU A 331 7.41 -26.98 -7.68
N SER A 332 8.06 -27.76 -8.53
CA SER A 332 8.43 -27.35 -9.90
C SER A 332 7.24 -26.87 -10.74
N ALA A 333 6.09 -27.52 -10.65
CA ALA A 333 4.89 -27.13 -11.40
C ALA A 333 4.25 -25.83 -10.87
N ALA A 334 4.16 -25.66 -9.54
CA ALA A 334 3.60 -24.45 -8.93
C ALA A 334 4.52 -23.23 -9.14
N GLU A 335 5.84 -23.43 -9.04
CA GLU A 335 6.83 -22.39 -9.34
C GLU A 335 6.76 -21.98 -10.82
N GLU A 336 6.73 -22.93 -11.73
CA GLU A 336 6.65 -22.65 -13.17
C GLU A 336 5.38 -21.89 -13.52
N LYS A 337 4.24 -22.27 -12.95
CA LYS A 337 2.98 -21.54 -13.09
C LYS A 337 3.12 -20.09 -12.61
N ALA A 338 3.74 -19.87 -11.45
CA ALA A 338 3.97 -18.52 -10.92
C ALA A 338 4.92 -17.70 -11.80
N ARG A 339 5.95 -18.33 -12.38
CA ARG A 339 6.86 -17.68 -13.36
C ARG A 339 6.11 -17.25 -14.60
N LEU A 340 5.28 -18.11 -15.17
CA LEU A 340 4.46 -17.79 -16.34
C LEU A 340 3.47 -16.65 -16.06
N GLN A 341 2.84 -16.62 -14.88
CA GLN A 341 1.97 -15.53 -14.46
C GLN A 341 2.73 -14.20 -14.35
N LEU A 342 3.93 -14.22 -13.78
CA LEU A 342 4.77 -13.03 -13.66
C LEU A 342 5.22 -12.49 -15.04
N ILE A 343 5.55 -13.38 -15.96
CA ILE A 343 5.90 -13.03 -17.35
C ILE A 343 4.68 -12.44 -18.07
N SER A 344 3.53 -13.12 -17.99
CA SER A 344 2.28 -12.65 -18.61
C SER A 344 1.83 -11.27 -18.09
N PHE A 345 2.07 -10.98 -16.81
CA PHE A 345 1.76 -9.68 -16.22
C PHE A 345 2.56 -8.53 -16.85
N HIS A 346 3.77 -8.78 -17.34
CA HIS A 346 4.67 -7.76 -17.86
C HIS A 346 4.61 -7.62 -19.40
N ASN A 347 3.98 -8.58 -20.08
CA ASN A 347 3.75 -8.54 -21.53
C ASN A 347 2.43 -7.83 -21.84
#